data_1d21233e6f1f3aa624b8f2abae737157
#
_entry.id   1d21233e6f1f3aa624b8f2abae737157
#
_cell.length_a   1.000
_cell.length_b   1.000
_cell.length_c   1.000
_cell.angle_alpha   90.00
_cell.angle_beta   90.00
_cell.angle_gamma   90.00
#
_symmetry.space_group_name_H-M   'P 1'
#
loop_
_entity.id
_entity.type
_entity.pdbx_description
1 polymer ?
#
loop_
_entity_poly.entity_id
_entity_poly.type
_entity_poly.pdbx_seq_one_letter_code
_entity_poly.pdbx_strand_id
1 'polypeptide(L)'
;MKKTALVFLWILLASGISACGKQASAEGSGSTVTIGVVGEAQEMWDPVKEELAKEGINLELVTFTDYSTPNAALAGGEIDLNAFQHYAYLNKEIESYSYEIEAIGDTFISAMNIYSRNLTDVSQVQRGSKVAVPGDASNEGRALKVLEAAGLIALDKKAGDSPEAADIVDNPLQLELVEVDAANVCALLPDVAIAVVNCNYALDNGLNPGKDSIFQDSVDIYEGKNYVNLIAAGKGEADNEVYKRIVEAYQTEAVKEVYKEAFKGSYLPAWE
;
A
#
# COMPACT_ATOMS: atom_id res chain seq x y z
N MET A 1 51.10 42.92 -53.14
CA MET A 1 52.49 42.47 -53.49
C MET A 1 53.08 41.78 -52.30
N LYS A 2 53.77 40.65 -52.53
CA LYS A 2 54.47 39.71 -51.65
C LYS A 2 53.65 38.63 -50.97
N LYS A 3 53.72 37.48 -51.68
CA LYS A 3 53.40 36.13 -51.24
C LYS A 3 54.45 35.63 -50.27
N THR A 4 54.08 34.94 -49.22
CA THR A 4 54.99 34.10 -48.46
C THR A 4 54.30 32.75 -48.16
N ALA A 5 54.88 31.70 -48.73
CA ALA A 5 54.47 30.30 -48.58
C ALA A 5 54.99 29.79 -47.23
N LEU A 6 54.16 29.00 -46.51
CA LEU A 6 54.61 28.22 -45.37
C LEU A 6 54.49 26.73 -45.65
N VAL A 7 55.58 26.04 -45.48
CA VAL A 7 55.83 24.64 -45.74
C VAL A 7 55.20 23.79 -44.64
N PHE A 8 54.43 22.73 -45.01
CA PHE A 8 53.95 21.70 -44.12
C PHE A 8 55.07 20.66 -43.84
N LEU A 9 55.38 20.52 -42.57
CA LEU A 9 56.27 19.45 -42.10
C LEU A 9 55.43 18.32 -41.50
N TRP A 10 55.37 17.15 -42.17
CA TRP A 10 54.76 15.94 -41.70
C TRP A 10 55.72 15.22 -40.72
N ILE A 11 55.33 15.07 -39.46
CA ILE A 11 55.98 14.18 -38.48
C ILE A 11 55.09 12.98 -38.31
N LEU A 12 55.48 11.80 -38.82
CA LEU A 12 54.94 10.51 -38.46
C LEU A 12 55.46 10.11 -37.07
N LEU A 13 54.55 10.03 -36.10
CA LEU A 13 54.83 9.36 -34.80
C LEU A 13 54.12 8.00 -34.79
N ALA A 14 54.90 6.95 -34.79
CA ALA A 14 54.45 5.58 -34.57
C ALA A 14 54.03 5.40 -33.13
N SER A 15 52.73 5.17 -32.91
CA SER A 15 52.18 4.89 -31.58
C SER A 15 52.11 3.39 -31.35
N GLY A 16 52.88 2.93 -30.36
CA GLY A 16 52.86 1.57 -29.87
C GLY A 16 51.49 1.25 -29.21
N ILE A 17 50.90 0.16 -29.68
CA ILE A 17 49.70 -0.41 -29.11
C ILE A 17 50.08 -1.12 -27.79
N SER A 18 49.92 -0.46 -26.63
CA SER A 18 49.85 -1.12 -25.35
C SER A 18 48.44 -1.62 -25.10
N ALA A 19 48.24 -2.91 -25.33
CA ALA A 19 47.04 -3.61 -24.88
C ALA A 19 47.05 -3.70 -23.35
N CYS A 20 46.48 -2.69 -22.67
CA CYS A 20 46.09 -2.82 -21.29
C CYS A 20 44.76 -3.61 -21.27
N GLY A 21 44.86 -4.89 -20.95
CA GLY A 21 43.72 -5.69 -20.57
C GLY A 21 43.07 -5.05 -19.36
N LYS A 22 41.91 -4.40 -19.55
CA LYS A 22 40.97 -4.10 -18.46
C LYS A 22 40.45 -5.43 -17.98
N GLN A 23 41.04 -5.90 -16.88
CA GLN A 23 40.42 -6.89 -16.03
C GLN A 23 39.12 -6.23 -15.52
N ALA A 24 37.99 -6.65 -16.07
CA ALA A 24 36.72 -6.33 -15.49
C ALA A 24 36.68 -7.00 -14.12
N SER A 25 36.94 -6.23 -13.09
CA SER A 25 36.45 -6.58 -11.76
C SER A 25 34.92 -6.62 -11.86
N ALA A 26 34.38 -7.82 -11.84
CA ALA A 26 33.00 -8.04 -11.52
C ALA A 26 32.82 -7.66 -10.04
N GLU A 27 32.73 -6.37 -9.75
CA GLU A 27 32.03 -5.88 -8.59
C GLU A 27 30.55 -6.17 -8.88
N GLY A 28 29.97 -7.06 -8.06
CA GLY A 28 28.55 -7.37 -8.12
C GLY A 28 27.76 -6.08 -7.96
N SER A 29 27.25 -5.55 -9.07
CA SER A 29 26.25 -4.48 -9.04
C SER A 29 24.99 -5.12 -8.53
N GLY A 30 24.76 -5.10 -7.21
CA GLY A 30 23.49 -5.42 -6.63
C GLY A 30 22.42 -4.53 -7.28
N SER A 31 21.29 -5.11 -7.66
CA SER A 31 20.14 -4.33 -8.13
C SER A 31 19.50 -3.64 -6.93
N THR A 32 19.27 -2.33 -7.01
CA THR A 32 18.42 -1.62 -6.05
C THR A 32 17.02 -1.55 -6.61
N VAL A 33 16.04 -1.89 -5.78
CA VAL A 33 14.60 -1.80 -6.08
C VAL A 33 13.94 -0.94 -5.02
N THR A 34 13.18 0.05 -5.44
CA THR A 34 12.40 0.92 -4.57
C THR A 34 10.97 0.43 -4.47
N ILE A 35 10.42 0.36 -3.25
CA ILE A 35 9.03 -0.01 -3.03
C ILE A 35 8.30 1.03 -2.19
N GLY A 36 7.22 1.58 -2.72
CA GLY A 36 6.36 2.53 -2.04
C GLY A 36 5.46 1.83 -1.02
N VAL A 37 5.50 2.31 0.22
CA VAL A 37 4.65 1.82 1.33
C VAL A 37 3.94 3.00 1.98
N VAL A 38 2.84 2.75 2.71
CA VAL A 38 2.10 3.80 3.42
C VAL A 38 2.09 3.51 4.92
N GLY A 39 2.47 4.53 5.70
CA GLY A 39 2.52 4.46 7.15
C GLY A 39 3.89 4.07 7.71
N GLU A 40 4.00 4.10 9.05
CA GLU A 40 5.27 3.92 9.76
C GLU A 40 5.54 2.44 10.12
N ALA A 41 4.49 1.65 10.32
CA ALA A 41 4.56 0.26 10.76
C ALA A 41 4.90 -0.66 9.58
N GLN A 42 6.20 -0.87 9.31
CA GLN A 42 6.73 -1.58 8.14
C GLN A 42 7.69 -2.72 8.51
N GLU A 43 7.61 -3.23 9.72
CA GLU A 43 8.52 -4.28 10.26
C GLU A 43 8.48 -5.57 9.45
N MET A 44 7.38 -5.84 8.70
CA MET A 44 7.29 -7.01 7.84
C MET A 44 8.32 -7.02 6.71
N TRP A 45 8.88 -5.87 6.36
CA TRP A 45 9.90 -5.77 5.32
C TRP A 45 11.32 -6.08 5.82
N ASP A 46 11.57 -6.14 7.13
CA ASP A 46 12.91 -6.40 7.67
C ASP A 46 13.44 -7.79 7.25
N PRO A 47 12.70 -8.91 7.47
CA PRO A 47 13.17 -10.21 7.02
C PRO A 47 13.27 -10.30 5.50
N VAL A 48 12.45 -9.58 4.74
CA VAL A 48 12.51 -9.51 3.27
C VAL A 48 13.83 -8.88 2.81
N LYS A 49 14.18 -7.73 3.38
CA LYS A 49 15.45 -7.04 3.09
C LYS A 49 16.67 -7.90 3.44
N GLU A 50 16.62 -8.57 4.59
CA GLU A 50 17.71 -9.46 5.02
C GLU A 50 17.91 -10.63 4.06
N GLU A 51 16.83 -11.21 3.55
CA GLU A 51 16.91 -12.34 2.61
C GLU A 51 17.44 -11.88 1.26
N LEU A 52 16.90 -10.80 0.70
CA LEU A 52 17.29 -10.24 -0.59
C LEU A 52 18.73 -9.75 -0.62
N ALA A 53 19.23 -9.20 0.49
CA ALA A 53 20.61 -8.74 0.61
C ALA A 53 21.64 -9.86 0.42
N LYS A 54 21.30 -11.12 0.79
CA LYS A 54 22.18 -12.29 0.58
C LYS A 54 22.37 -12.60 -0.91
N GLU A 55 21.44 -12.16 -1.74
CA GLU A 55 21.44 -12.35 -3.19
C GLU A 55 21.92 -11.10 -3.95
N GLY A 56 22.34 -10.06 -3.22
CA GLY A 56 22.80 -8.80 -3.81
C GLY A 56 21.68 -7.89 -4.28
N ILE A 57 20.43 -8.12 -3.84
CA ILE A 57 19.28 -7.25 -4.11
C ILE A 57 19.11 -6.31 -2.91
N ASN A 58 19.20 -5.00 -3.16
CA ASN A 58 18.95 -3.95 -2.18
C ASN A 58 17.51 -3.46 -2.31
N LEU A 59 16.66 -3.70 -1.30
CA LEU A 59 15.27 -3.22 -1.27
C LEU A 59 15.16 -1.96 -0.41
N GLU A 60 14.76 -0.85 -1.02
CA GLU A 60 14.57 0.44 -0.37
C GLU A 60 13.09 0.78 -0.24
N LEU A 61 12.64 1.09 0.99
CA LEU A 61 11.28 1.56 1.22
C LEU A 61 11.19 3.06 1.00
N VAL A 62 10.18 3.48 0.22
CA VAL A 62 9.77 4.87 0.06
C VAL A 62 8.44 5.04 0.78
N THR A 63 8.46 5.74 1.92
CA THR A 63 7.27 5.89 2.77
C THR A 63 6.42 7.07 2.30
N PHE A 64 5.14 6.80 2.08
CA PHE A 64 4.10 7.79 1.79
C PHE A 64 3.19 7.96 3.02
N THR A 65 2.54 9.10 3.12
CA THR A 65 1.66 9.43 4.25
C THR A 65 0.18 9.17 3.97
N ASP A 66 -0.19 9.02 2.70
CA ASP A 66 -1.56 8.82 2.24
C ASP A 66 -1.63 7.79 1.10
N TYR A 67 -2.86 7.41 0.71
CA TYR A 67 -3.09 6.44 -0.36
C TYR A 67 -3.12 7.05 -1.76
N SER A 68 -3.22 8.38 -1.89
CA SER A 68 -3.50 9.04 -3.18
C SER A 68 -2.30 9.14 -4.11
N THR A 69 -1.07 9.07 -3.57
CA THR A 69 0.14 9.38 -4.33
C THR A 69 0.96 8.16 -4.79
N PRO A 70 0.97 6.97 -4.10
CA PRO A 70 1.90 5.90 -4.46
C PRO A 70 1.65 5.28 -5.84
N ASN A 71 0.39 5.21 -6.31
CA ASN A 71 0.08 4.67 -7.64
C ASN A 71 0.55 5.61 -8.77
N ALA A 72 0.45 6.93 -8.56
CA ALA A 72 0.99 7.90 -9.49
C ALA A 72 2.53 7.82 -9.55
N ALA A 73 3.20 7.67 -8.40
CA ALA A 73 4.64 7.51 -8.32
C ALA A 73 5.11 6.22 -9.03
N LEU A 74 4.39 5.09 -8.86
CA LEU A 74 4.67 3.85 -9.58
C LEU A 74 4.46 3.99 -11.08
N ALA A 75 3.32 4.52 -11.51
CA ALA A 75 3.01 4.73 -12.92
C ALA A 75 3.96 5.73 -13.59
N GLY A 76 4.49 6.69 -12.83
CA GLY A 76 5.49 7.67 -13.27
C GLY A 76 6.93 7.15 -13.27
N GLY A 77 7.20 5.96 -12.73
CA GLY A 77 8.53 5.36 -12.63
C GLY A 77 9.41 6.04 -11.56
N GLU A 78 8.82 6.71 -10.58
CA GLU A 78 9.53 7.28 -9.43
C GLU A 78 9.87 6.21 -8.38
N ILE A 79 9.11 5.13 -8.35
CA ILE A 79 9.32 3.90 -7.59
C ILE A 79 9.11 2.70 -8.50
N ASP A 80 9.75 1.58 -8.19
CA ASP A 80 9.70 0.35 -8.98
C ASP A 80 8.47 -0.50 -8.66
N LEU A 81 8.07 -0.53 -7.39
CA LEU A 81 6.95 -1.30 -6.85
C LEU A 81 6.16 -0.43 -5.86
N ASN A 82 4.93 -0.83 -5.52
CA ASN A 82 4.28 -0.39 -4.29
C ASN A 82 3.57 -1.55 -3.57
N ALA A 83 3.39 -1.40 -2.24
CA ALA A 83 2.74 -2.38 -1.38
C ALA A 83 2.00 -1.67 -0.25
N PHE A 84 0.81 -1.14 -0.54
CA PHE A 84 0.01 -0.38 0.43
C PHE A 84 -1.49 -0.61 0.26
N GLN A 85 -1.92 -1.17 -0.84
CA GLN A 85 -3.29 -1.18 -1.32
C GLN A 85 -3.85 -2.59 -1.47
N HIS A 86 -5.16 -2.70 -1.42
CA HIS A 86 -5.89 -3.92 -1.75
C HIS A 86 -6.44 -3.87 -3.19
N TYR A 87 -6.89 -5.03 -3.71
CA TYR A 87 -7.37 -5.16 -5.08
C TYR A 87 -8.49 -4.18 -5.44
N ALA A 88 -9.46 -3.95 -4.56
CA ALA A 88 -10.56 -3.03 -4.85
C ALA A 88 -10.05 -1.59 -5.05
N TYR A 89 -9.06 -1.15 -4.25
CA TYR A 89 -8.43 0.15 -4.40
C TYR A 89 -7.65 0.24 -5.71
N LEU A 90 -6.75 -0.72 -5.99
CA LEU A 90 -5.98 -0.78 -7.23
C LEU A 90 -6.88 -0.70 -8.47
N ASN A 91 -7.94 -1.53 -8.50
CA ASN A 91 -8.86 -1.57 -9.63
C ASN A 91 -9.58 -0.23 -9.84
N LYS A 92 -10.00 0.43 -8.74
CA LYS A 92 -10.66 1.74 -8.80
C LYS A 92 -9.72 2.84 -9.29
N GLU A 93 -8.47 2.82 -8.87
CA GLU A 93 -7.43 3.74 -9.33
C GLU A 93 -7.12 3.55 -10.83
N ILE A 94 -6.98 2.29 -11.28
CA ILE A 94 -6.80 1.97 -12.71
C ILE A 94 -7.99 2.46 -13.53
N GLU A 95 -9.22 2.22 -13.05
CA GLU A 95 -10.44 2.70 -13.72
C GLU A 95 -10.47 4.24 -13.83
N SER A 96 -10.11 4.93 -12.74
CA SER A 96 -10.23 6.38 -12.63
C SER A 96 -9.13 7.14 -13.36
N TYR A 97 -7.88 6.64 -13.30
CA TYR A 97 -6.70 7.36 -13.80
C TYR A 97 -6.01 6.68 -14.97
N SER A 98 -6.47 5.47 -15.38
CA SER A 98 -5.86 4.69 -16.46
C SER A 98 -4.37 4.38 -16.22
N TYR A 99 -3.99 4.14 -14.96
CA TYR A 99 -2.63 3.73 -14.64
C TYR A 99 -2.28 2.39 -15.27
N GLU A 100 -1.12 2.31 -15.93
CA GLU A 100 -0.58 1.07 -16.48
C GLU A 100 0.26 0.35 -15.40
N ILE A 101 -0.44 -0.17 -14.39
CA ILE A 101 0.11 -0.93 -13.25
C ILE A 101 -0.69 -2.21 -13.04
N GLU A 102 -0.09 -3.22 -12.41
CA GLU A 102 -0.74 -4.50 -12.14
C GLU A 102 -0.27 -5.13 -10.82
N ALA A 103 -1.11 -5.97 -10.24
CA ALA A 103 -0.76 -6.76 -9.06
C ALA A 103 0.18 -7.91 -9.44
N ILE A 104 1.27 -8.11 -8.70
CA ILE A 104 2.23 -9.18 -8.92
C ILE A 104 2.35 -10.17 -7.76
N GLY A 105 1.80 -9.88 -6.60
CA GLY A 105 1.80 -10.78 -5.44
C GLY A 105 0.84 -10.36 -4.35
N ASP A 106 0.18 -11.34 -3.72
CA ASP A 106 -0.68 -11.11 -2.56
C ASP A 106 0.17 -10.92 -1.30
N THR A 107 -0.29 -10.10 -0.36
CA THR A 107 0.40 -9.87 0.92
C THR A 107 -0.46 -10.27 2.11
N PHE A 108 -1.35 -9.44 2.57
CA PHE A 108 -2.18 -9.72 3.74
C PHE A 108 -3.61 -9.21 3.56
N ILE A 109 -4.49 -9.67 4.44
CA ILE A 109 -5.78 -9.03 4.68
C ILE A 109 -5.83 -8.54 6.12
N SER A 110 -6.46 -7.41 6.36
CA SER A 110 -6.66 -6.84 7.70
C SER A 110 -8.08 -6.34 7.88
N ALA A 111 -8.57 -6.37 9.11
CA ALA A 111 -9.88 -5.84 9.47
C ALA A 111 -9.92 -4.30 9.41
N MET A 112 -11.08 -3.75 9.06
CA MET A 112 -11.37 -2.33 9.18
C MET A 112 -12.34 -2.13 10.35
N ASN A 113 -11.83 -1.69 11.49
CA ASN A 113 -12.59 -1.69 12.74
C ASN A 113 -13.24 -0.34 13.05
N ILE A 114 -14.24 -0.37 13.95
CA ILE A 114 -14.86 0.84 14.50
C ILE A 114 -14.20 1.18 15.84
N TYR A 115 -13.82 2.45 15.98
CA TYR A 115 -13.19 3.00 17.18
C TYR A 115 -13.99 4.17 17.76
N SER A 116 -13.81 4.42 19.04
CA SER A 116 -14.36 5.58 19.73
C SER A 116 -13.44 6.01 20.88
N ARG A 117 -13.45 7.30 21.18
CA ARG A 117 -12.81 7.84 22.41
C ARG A 117 -13.67 7.69 23.64
N ASN A 118 -14.99 7.69 23.48
CA ASN A 118 -15.93 7.87 24.57
C ASN A 118 -16.87 6.68 24.76
N LEU A 119 -17.01 5.82 23.74
CA LEU A 119 -17.92 4.67 23.78
C LEU A 119 -17.08 3.39 23.88
N THR A 120 -17.66 2.36 24.48
CA THR A 120 -17.06 1.04 24.64
C THR A 120 -17.78 -0.05 23.83
N ASP A 121 -18.93 0.29 23.24
CA ASP A 121 -19.76 -0.61 22.45
C ASP A 121 -20.60 0.20 21.44
N VAL A 122 -20.82 -0.34 20.26
CA VAL A 122 -21.57 0.32 19.17
C VAL A 122 -23.04 0.56 19.54
N SER A 123 -23.62 -0.21 20.45
CA SER A 123 -24.99 0.00 20.95
C SER A 123 -25.19 1.30 21.71
N GLN A 124 -24.09 1.96 22.12
CA GLN A 124 -24.13 3.25 22.82
C GLN A 124 -24.17 4.44 21.84
N VAL A 125 -24.07 4.21 20.53
CA VAL A 125 -24.15 5.26 19.51
C VAL A 125 -25.54 5.88 19.53
N GLN A 126 -25.61 7.21 19.61
CA GLN A 126 -26.85 7.95 19.75
C GLN A 126 -27.38 8.47 18.41
N ARG A 127 -28.64 8.82 18.37
CA ARG A 127 -29.26 9.45 17.22
C ARG A 127 -28.59 10.78 16.90
N GLY A 128 -28.29 11.01 15.59
CA GLY A 128 -27.60 12.20 15.11
C GLY A 128 -26.10 12.20 15.38
N SER A 129 -25.53 11.04 15.77
CA SER A 129 -24.07 10.93 15.97
C SER A 129 -23.33 11.09 14.65
N LYS A 130 -22.17 11.78 14.73
CA LYS A 130 -21.21 11.84 13.61
C LYS A 130 -20.36 10.60 13.57
N VAL A 131 -20.13 10.10 12.37
CA VAL A 131 -19.33 8.91 12.06
C VAL A 131 -18.27 9.30 11.02
N ALA A 132 -16.99 9.26 11.39
CA ALA A 132 -15.90 9.49 10.43
C ALA A 132 -15.62 8.21 9.64
N VAL A 133 -15.52 8.35 8.32
CA VAL A 133 -15.22 7.26 7.37
C VAL A 133 -14.18 7.72 6.33
N PRO A 134 -13.40 6.80 5.74
CA PRO A 134 -12.58 7.12 4.58
C PRO A 134 -13.44 7.61 3.41
N GLY A 135 -12.97 8.63 2.68
CA GLY A 135 -13.71 9.24 1.57
C GLY A 135 -13.30 8.73 0.18
N ASP A 136 -12.33 7.81 0.07
CA ASP A 136 -12.07 7.14 -1.20
C ASP A 136 -13.12 6.04 -1.44
N ALA A 137 -13.60 5.92 -2.67
CA ALA A 137 -14.76 5.08 -3.01
C ALA A 137 -14.64 3.62 -2.55
N SER A 138 -13.44 3.04 -2.54
CA SER A 138 -13.25 1.64 -2.16
C SER A 138 -13.27 1.44 -0.64
N ASN A 139 -12.63 2.34 0.12
CA ASN A 139 -12.63 2.28 1.58
C ASN A 139 -13.91 2.85 2.20
N GLU A 140 -14.56 3.87 1.58
CA GLU A 140 -15.90 4.30 1.97
C GLU A 140 -16.87 3.11 1.89
N GLY A 141 -16.93 2.46 0.73
CA GLY A 141 -17.81 1.30 0.54
C GLY A 141 -17.55 0.18 1.55
N ARG A 142 -16.28 -0.07 1.87
CA ARG A 142 -15.90 -1.02 2.92
C ARG A 142 -16.37 -0.55 4.30
N ALA A 143 -16.18 0.72 4.64
CA ALA A 143 -16.62 1.30 5.91
C ALA A 143 -18.14 1.20 6.07
N LEU A 144 -18.92 1.43 5.01
CA LEU A 144 -20.37 1.27 5.02
C LEU A 144 -20.78 -0.19 5.29
N LYS A 145 -20.08 -1.18 4.70
CA LYS A 145 -20.32 -2.60 5.02
C LYS A 145 -20.01 -2.92 6.49
N VAL A 146 -18.97 -2.32 7.06
CA VAL A 146 -18.65 -2.47 8.48
C VAL A 146 -19.73 -1.86 9.36
N LEU A 147 -20.27 -0.69 9.02
CA LEU A 147 -21.39 -0.07 9.73
C LEU A 147 -22.68 -0.91 9.63
N GLU A 148 -22.92 -1.54 8.48
CA GLU A 148 -24.03 -2.50 8.29
C GLU A 148 -23.83 -3.74 9.15
N ALA A 149 -22.63 -4.34 9.16
CA ALA A 149 -22.30 -5.50 10.00
C ALA A 149 -22.45 -5.18 11.50
N ALA A 150 -22.15 -3.94 11.90
CA ALA A 150 -22.37 -3.44 13.27
C ALA A 150 -23.88 -3.17 13.58
N GLY A 151 -24.77 -3.31 12.61
CA GLY A 151 -26.21 -3.06 12.78
C GLY A 151 -26.59 -1.59 12.90
N LEU A 152 -25.73 -0.67 12.47
CA LEU A 152 -25.95 0.77 12.57
C LEU A 152 -26.71 1.36 11.37
N ILE A 153 -26.55 0.75 10.19
CA ILE A 153 -27.23 1.11 8.95
C ILE A 153 -27.67 -0.16 8.20
N ALA A 154 -28.47 -0.02 7.14
CA ALA A 154 -28.68 -1.07 6.15
C ALA A 154 -28.42 -0.53 4.74
N LEU A 155 -27.79 -1.34 3.89
CA LEU A 155 -27.44 -1.02 2.51
C LEU A 155 -28.40 -1.67 1.53
N ASP A 156 -28.58 -1.06 0.35
CA ASP A 156 -29.30 -1.71 -0.75
C ASP A 156 -28.50 -2.95 -1.20
N LYS A 157 -29.15 -4.11 -1.22
CA LYS A 157 -28.53 -5.38 -1.66
C LYS A 157 -28.00 -5.33 -3.10
N LYS A 158 -28.38 -4.32 -3.87
CA LYS A 158 -27.91 -4.10 -5.25
C LYS A 158 -26.65 -3.25 -5.34
N ALA A 159 -26.21 -2.64 -4.25
CA ALA A 159 -25.04 -1.76 -4.21
C ALA A 159 -23.72 -2.47 -4.56
N GLY A 160 -23.69 -3.82 -4.51
CA GLY A 160 -22.52 -4.61 -4.91
C GLY A 160 -21.36 -4.49 -3.95
N ASP A 161 -20.13 -4.51 -4.51
CA ASP A 161 -18.91 -4.58 -3.69
C ASP A 161 -18.43 -3.22 -3.16
N SER A 162 -18.83 -2.13 -3.79
CA SER A 162 -18.42 -0.76 -3.40
C SER A 162 -19.67 0.14 -3.22
N PRO A 163 -20.47 -0.06 -2.15
CA PRO A 163 -21.59 0.81 -1.86
C PRO A 163 -21.14 2.25 -1.59
N GLU A 164 -21.98 3.21 -1.94
CA GLU A 164 -21.82 4.63 -1.64
C GLU A 164 -22.84 5.07 -0.58
N ALA A 165 -22.67 6.24 0.01
CA ALA A 165 -23.60 6.78 1.01
C ALA A 165 -25.06 6.84 0.49
N ALA A 166 -25.25 7.01 -0.83
CA ALA A 166 -26.56 6.97 -1.48
C ALA A 166 -27.25 5.60 -1.44
N ASP A 167 -26.50 4.52 -1.21
CA ASP A 167 -27.02 3.15 -1.12
C ASP A 167 -27.53 2.80 0.28
N ILE A 168 -27.44 3.71 1.25
CA ILE A 168 -28.02 3.51 2.58
C ILE A 168 -29.54 3.58 2.49
N VAL A 169 -30.20 2.44 2.69
CA VAL A 169 -31.68 2.32 2.64
C VAL A 169 -32.34 2.45 4.01
N ASP A 170 -31.59 2.22 5.10
CA ASP A 170 -32.04 2.44 6.47
C ASP A 170 -30.92 3.03 7.32
N ASN A 171 -31.25 4.10 8.05
CA ASN A 171 -30.36 4.80 8.98
C ASN A 171 -31.19 5.21 10.21
N PRO A 172 -31.55 4.24 11.08
CA PRO A 172 -32.50 4.46 12.17
C PRO A 172 -32.00 5.47 13.20
N LEU A 173 -30.68 5.59 13.34
CA LEU A 173 -30.07 6.55 14.25
C LEU A 173 -29.82 7.91 13.59
N GLN A 174 -30.13 8.09 12.31
CA GLN A 174 -29.84 9.31 11.56
C GLN A 174 -28.37 9.73 11.71
N LEU A 175 -27.45 8.79 11.53
CA LEU A 175 -26.01 9.04 11.59
C LEU A 175 -25.60 10.02 10.50
N GLU A 176 -24.69 10.93 10.86
CA GLU A 176 -24.09 11.89 9.95
C GLU A 176 -22.70 11.38 9.54
N LEU A 177 -22.54 10.96 8.28
CA LEU A 177 -21.22 10.56 7.77
C LEU A 177 -20.33 11.78 7.58
N VAL A 178 -19.09 11.65 8.03
CA VAL A 178 -18.01 12.64 7.85
C VAL A 178 -16.93 11.96 7.03
N GLU A 179 -16.98 12.14 5.73
CA GLU A 179 -16.03 11.59 4.77
C GLU A 179 -14.76 12.45 4.76
N VAL A 180 -13.62 11.83 5.00
CA VAL A 180 -12.31 12.47 4.96
C VAL A 180 -11.29 11.53 4.36
N ASP A 181 -10.12 12.06 3.98
CA ASP A 181 -9.00 11.22 3.61
C ASP A 181 -8.72 10.17 4.69
N ALA A 182 -8.45 8.91 4.28
CA ALA A 182 -8.26 7.78 5.20
C ALA A 182 -7.19 8.05 6.26
N ALA A 183 -6.13 8.79 5.91
CA ALA A 183 -5.06 9.20 6.81
C ALA A 183 -5.54 10.14 7.95
N ASN A 184 -6.65 10.84 7.73
CA ASN A 184 -7.17 11.83 8.69
C ASN A 184 -8.30 11.29 9.58
N VAL A 185 -8.81 10.09 9.32
CA VAL A 185 -9.95 9.52 10.08
C VAL A 185 -9.66 9.41 11.57
N CYS A 186 -8.47 8.91 11.95
CA CYS A 186 -8.07 8.81 13.36
C CYS A 186 -8.02 10.15 14.08
N ALA A 187 -7.63 11.22 13.39
CA ALA A 187 -7.53 12.56 13.96
C ALA A 187 -8.90 13.11 14.37
N LEU A 188 -9.99 12.63 13.75
CA LEU A 188 -11.36 13.06 14.05
C LEU A 188 -11.98 12.34 15.28
N LEU A 189 -11.34 11.30 15.83
CA LEU A 189 -11.88 10.56 16.98
C LEU A 189 -12.31 11.44 18.17
N PRO A 190 -11.68 12.58 18.48
CA PRO A 190 -12.17 13.48 19.53
C PRO A 190 -13.48 14.21 19.19
N ASP A 191 -13.80 14.38 17.89
CA ASP A 191 -14.86 15.24 17.38
C ASP A 191 -16.08 14.47 16.86
N VAL A 192 -15.98 13.12 16.79
CA VAL A 192 -17.02 12.23 16.32
C VAL A 192 -17.39 11.19 17.39
N ALA A 193 -18.56 10.58 17.27
CA ALA A 193 -18.96 9.52 18.18
C ALA A 193 -18.15 8.23 17.93
N ILE A 194 -18.01 7.87 16.67
CA ILE A 194 -17.27 6.71 16.20
C ILE A 194 -16.53 7.02 14.89
N ALA A 195 -15.48 6.26 14.60
CA ALA A 195 -14.75 6.30 13.35
C ALA A 195 -14.47 4.88 12.83
N VAL A 196 -14.61 4.68 11.52
CA VAL A 196 -14.25 3.43 10.85
C VAL A 196 -12.87 3.60 10.23
N VAL A 197 -11.87 2.86 10.72
CA VAL A 197 -10.45 3.15 10.49
C VAL A 197 -9.74 1.97 9.83
N ASN A 198 -8.99 2.24 8.76
CA ASN A 198 -8.08 1.27 8.16
C ASN A 198 -7.01 0.82 9.17
N CYS A 199 -6.66 -0.46 9.13
CA CYS A 199 -5.81 -1.09 10.14
C CYS A 199 -4.43 -0.42 10.28
N ASN A 200 -3.75 -0.10 9.17
CA ASN A 200 -2.45 0.57 9.21
C ASN A 200 -2.52 1.95 9.91
N TYR A 201 -3.53 2.77 9.59
CA TYR A 201 -3.70 4.07 10.25
C TYR A 201 -4.10 3.94 11.73
N ALA A 202 -4.83 2.88 12.10
CA ALA A 202 -5.08 2.60 13.51
C ALA A 202 -3.76 2.29 14.24
N LEU A 203 -2.90 1.43 13.68
CA LEU A 203 -1.59 1.09 14.23
C LEU A 203 -0.67 2.31 14.32
N ASP A 204 -0.55 3.11 13.27
CA ASP A 204 0.26 4.34 13.23
C ASP A 204 -0.17 5.38 14.27
N ASN A 205 -1.46 5.39 14.62
CA ASN A 205 -2.00 6.25 15.70
C ASN A 205 -1.98 5.59 17.08
N GLY A 206 -1.27 4.46 17.23
CA GLY A 206 -1.07 3.75 18.49
C GLY A 206 -2.29 2.98 19.00
N LEU A 207 -3.32 2.80 18.17
CA LEU A 207 -4.48 1.99 18.50
C LEU A 207 -4.15 0.50 18.30
N ASN A 208 -4.63 -0.33 19.19
CA ASN A 208 -4.56 -1.78 19.07
C ASN A 208 -5.88 -2.32 18.47
N PRO A 209 -5.90 -2.82 17.23
CA PRO A 209 -7.13 -3.26 16.58
C PRO A 209 -7.92 -4.31 17.37
N GLY A 210 -7.25 -5.20 18.09
CA GLY A 210 -7.88 -6.23 18.89
C GLY A 210 -8.37 -5.79 20.28
N LYS A 211 -8.02 -4.57 20.75
CA LYS A 211 -8.34 -4.11 22.11
C LYS A 211 -9.09 -2.79 22.17
N ASP A 212 -8.75 -1.85 21.28
CA ASP A 212 -9.23 -0.47 21.35
C ASP A 212 -10.44 -0.25 20.43
N SER A 213 -10.76 -1.23 19.57
CA SER A 213 -11.96 -1.20 18.73
C SER A 213 -13.21 -1.52 19.57
N ILE A 214 -14.29 -0.81 19.29
CA ILE A 214 -15.61 -1.07 19.89
C ILE A 214 -16.48 -1.99 19.03
N PHE A 215 -16.04 -2.27 17.81
CA PHE A 215 -16.55 -3.29 16.90
C PHE A 215 -15.39 -3.81 16.04
N GLN A 216 -15.25 -5.12 16.02
CA GLN A 216 -14.24 -5.79 15.19
C GLN A 216 -14.90 -6.33 13.94
N ASP A 217 -14.40 -5.84 12.80
CA ASP A 217 -14.75 -6.37 11.49
C ASP A 217 -14.26 -7.81 11.33
N SER A 218 -15.04 -8.66 10.68
CA SER A 218 -14.63 -10.00 10.34
C SER A 218 -14.18 -10.06 8.88
N VAL A 219 -12.92 -10.40 8.65
CA VAL A 219 -12.40 -10.59 7.28
C VAL A 219 -13.09 -11.73 6.52
N ASP A 220 -13.75 -12.64 7.26
CA ASP A 220 -14.47 -13.78 6.68
C ASP A 220 -15.75 -13.38 5.93
N ILE A 221 -16.24 -12.13 6.12
CA ILE A 221 -17.42 -11.64 5.42
C ILE A 221 -17.09 -11.15 3.99
N TYR A 222 -15.82 -11.01 3.65
CA TYR A 222 -15.42 -10.52 2.34
C TYR A 222 -15.23 -11.67 1.35
N GLU A 223 -15.99 -11.66 0.27
CA GLU A 223 -15.83 -12.60 -0.81
C GLU A 223 -14.63 -12.26 -1.71
N GLY A 224 -13.94 -13.30 -2.18
CA GLY A 224 -12.82 -13.17 -3.12
C GLY A 224 -11.63 -12.41 -2.55
N LYS A 225 -10.90 -11.71 -3.45
CA LYS A 225 -9.65 -11.02 -3.11
C LYS A 225 -9.79 -9.50 -2.96
N ASN A 226 -11.00 -8.95 -2.98
CA ASN A 226 -11.22 -7.48 -3.06
C ASN A 226 -10.42 -6.69 -2.00
N TYR A 227 -10.34 -7.20 -0.77
CA TYR A 227 -9.63 -6.53 0.33
C TYR A 227 -8.30 -7.20 0.72
N VAL A 228 -7.82 -8.15 -0.10
CA VAL A 228 -6.44 -8.65 0.00
C VAL A 228 -5.50 -7.55 -0.47
N ASN A 229 -4.49 -7.24 0.35
CA ASN A 229 -3.42 -6.32 -0.02
C ASN A 229 -2.41 -7.01 -0.93
N LEU A 230 -1.68 -6.22 -1.70
CA LEU A 230 -0.85 -6.72 -2.77
C LEU A 230 0.43 -5.90 -2.96
N ILE A 231 1.38 -6.49 -3.69
CA ILE A 231 2.51 -5.79 -4.30
C ILE A 231 2.10 -5.50 -5.76
N ALA A 232 2.24 -4.24 -6.19
CA ALA A 232 2.00 -3.82 -7.56
C ALA A 232 3.30 -3.40 -8.25
N ALA A 233 3.35 -3.60 -9.56
CA ALA A 233 4.43 -3.19 -10.47
C ALA A 233 3.85 -2.47 -11.69
N GLY A 234 4.71 -1.92 -12.54
CA GLY A 234 4.33 -1.45 -13.88
C GLY A 234 3.77 -2.60 -14.71
N LYS A 235 2.81 -2.31 -15.58
CA LYS A 235 2.16 -3.31 -16.43
C LYS A 235 3.15 -3.98 -17.36
N GLY A 236 3.13 -5.30 -17.39
CA GLY A 236 4.07 -6.14 -18.14
C GLY A 236 5.34 -6.50 -17.39
N GLU A 237 5.50 -6.04 -16.13
CA GLU A 237 6.65 -6.35 -15.27
C GLU A 237 6.43 -7.58 -14.36
N ALA A 238 5.27 -8.22 -14.42
CA ALA A 238 4.97 -9.41 -13.61
C ALA A 238 5.97 -10.58 -13.82
N ASP A 239 6.62 -10.62 -14.98
CA ASP A 239 7.65 -11.62 -15.31
C ASP A 239 9.08 -11.21 -14.96
N ASN A 240 9.29 -10.02 -14.38
CA ASN A 240 10.60 -9.56 -13.91
C ASN A 240 11.10 -10.46 -12.78
N GLU A 241 12.24 -11.11 -13.00
CA GLU A 241 12.79 -12.11 -12.06
C GLU A 241 13.14 -11.52 -10.69
N VAL A 242 13.59 -10.24 -10.64
CA VAL A 242 13.88 -9.57 -9.37
C VAL A 242 12.59 -9.29 -8.59
N TYR A 243 11.52 -8.87 -9.28
CA TYR A 243 10.24 -8.58 -8.63
C TYR A 243 9.56 -9.86 -8.15
N LYS A 244 9.61 -10.95 -8.92
CA LYS A 244 9.18 -12.28 -8.46
C LYS A 244 9.91 -12.69 -7.19
N ARG A 245 11.24 -12.49 -7.17
CA ARG A 245 12.05 -12.84 -6.00
C ARG A 245 11.68 -12.01 -4.77
N ILE A 246 11.30 -10.73 -4.94
CA ILE A 246 10.79 -9.89 -3.85
C ILE A 246 9.47 -10.45 -3.31
N VAL A 247 8.53 -10.83 -4.18
CA VAL A 247 7.26 -11.47 -3.77
C VAL A 247 7.53 -12.77 -3.01
N GLU A 248 8.43 -13.64 -3.51
CA GLU A 248 8.82 -14.89 -2.83
C GLU A 248 9.46 -14.64 -1.46
N ALA A 249 10.31 -13.62 -1.35
CA ALA A 249 10.95 -13.25 -0.09
C ALA A 249 9.94 -12.70 0.94
N TYR A 250 8.88 -12.05 0.45
CA TYR A 250 7.79 -11.57 1.28
C TYR A 250 6.87 -12.70 1.76
N GLN A 251 6.53 -13.64 0.90
CA GLN A 251 5.58 -14.73 1.17
C GLN A 251 6.23 -15.87 1.95
N THR A 252 6.76 -15.57 3.14
CA THR A 252 7.53 -16.51 3.98
C THR A 252 6.97 -16.65 5.39
N GLU A 253 7.35 -17.73 6.10
CA GLU A 253 7.02 -17.89 7.52
C GLU A 253 7.65 -16.80 8.40
N ALA A 254 8.80 -16.23 8.00
CA ALA A 254 9.43 -15.14 8.73
C ALA A 254 8.52 -13.88 8.75
N VAL A 255 7.90 -13.54 7.62
CA VAL A 255 6.93 -12.43 7.54
C VAL A 255 5.66 -12.75 8.32
N LYS A 256 5.14 -14.00 8.26
CA LYS A 256 3.99 -14.42 9.07
C LYS A 256 4.25 -14.26 10.58
N GLU A 257 5.48 -14.52 11.02
CA GLU A 257 5.85 -14.35 12.43
C GLU A 257 5.86 -12.87 12.83
N VAL A 258 6.36 -11.97 11.97
CA VAL A 258 6.27 -10.51 12.19
C VAL A 258 4.81 -10.08 12.32
N TYR A 259 3.89 -10.62 11.52
CA TYR A 259 2.46 -10.30 11.64
C TYR A 259 1.89 -10.66 13.02
N LYS A 260 2.33 -11.76 13.62
CA LYS A 260 1.90 -12.16 14.96
C LYS A 260 2.52 -11.30 16.06
N GLU A 261 3.82 -11.04 15.98
CA GLU A 261 4.58 -10.36 17.02
C GLU A 261 4.40 -8.84 16.97
N ALA A 262 4.75 -8.19 15.86
CA ALA A 262 4.71 -6.74 15.72
C ALA A 262 3.27 -6.24 15.54
N PHE A 263 2.49 -6.89 14.66
CA PHE A 263 1.11 -6.48 14.35
C PHE A 263 0.04 -7.21 15.18
N LYS A 264 0.45 -8.05 16.13
CA LYS A 264 -0.43 -8.75 17.09
C LYS A 264 -1.57 -9.52 16.42
N GLY A 265 -1.30 -10.10 15.24
CA GLY A 265 -2.28 -10.83 14.45
C GLY A 265 -3.31 -9.95 13.72
N SER A 266 -3.11 -8.64 13.66
CA SER A 266 -4.01 -7.73 12.90
C SER A 266 -3.87 -7.89 11.39
N TYR A 267 -2.73 -8.41 10.92
CA TYR A 267 -2.49 -8.79 9.54
C TYR A 267 -2.53 -10.31 9.41
N LEU A 268 -3.39 -10.79 8.54
CA LEU A 268 -3.51 -12.21 8.22
C LEU A 268 -2.89 -12.47 6.85
N PRO A 269 -1.95 -13.43 6.73
CA PRO A 269 -1.33 -13.71 5.44
C PRO A 269 -2.39 -14.15 4.43
N ALA A 270 -2.30 -13.63 3.20
CA ALA A 270 -3.23 -13.92 2.11
C ALA A 270 -2.58 -14.83 1.02
N TRP A 271 -1.48 -15.48 1.33
CA TRP A 271 -0.81 -16.50 0.51
C TRP A 271 -0.78 -17.83 1.25
N GLU A 272 -0.64 -18.97 0.48
CA GLU A 272 -0.56 -20.35 1.00
C GLU A 272 0.81 -20.69 1.64
#